data_d8ee75444ecf1c87d22a0501edd9153b
#
_entry.id   d8ee75444ecf1c87d22a0501edd9153b
#
_cell.length_a   1.000
_cell.length_b   1.000
_cell.length_c   1.000
_cell.angle_alpha   90.00
_cell.angle_beta   90.00
_cell.angle_gamma   90.00
#
_symmetry.space_group_name_H-M   'P 1'
#
loop_
_entity.id
_entity.type
_entity.pdbx_description
1 polymer ?
#
loop_
_entity_poly.entity_id
_entity_poly.type
_entity_poly.pdbx_seq_one_letter_code
_entity_poly.pdbx_strand_id
1 'polypeptide(L)'
;MKKILSTTLALLLVLTTVCSVSLSAQAATATDRVYELHYGDKLTVTFQPGEDHRLMFATMTATETKFYEFRMTNCVDGGILIADNPGYKNSYEQDKESGTAVLGAYMEKGKTYYLAFMSCPVKDTDCVITVTDHTHSYKYYLKKATTKANGYEATGCIACGYLKAGTKETVLYAAKSMTLSATSYTYDGKVKKPTVTVKDSKGKKISASNYDISYSGGRKNVGQYTVTVKFKNRYSGSMRKTFTIKPKGTSVSKVKAAKK
;
A
#
# COMPACT_ATOMS: atom_id res chain seq x y z
N MET A 1 2.38 16.81 15.30
CA MET A 1 1.67 16.41 14.08
C MET A 1 2.46 15.25 13.47
N LYS A 2 1.86 14.04 13.38
CA LYS A 2 2.57 12.85 12.88
C LYS A 2 2.40 12.79 11.37
N LYS A 3 3.50 12.95 10.63
CA LYS A 3 3.59 12.62 9.21
C LYS A 3 3.47 11.10 9.06
N ILE A 4 2.83 10.60 7.99
CA ILE A 4 3.03 9.22 7.57
C ILE A 4 4.45 9.14 6.99
N LEU A 5 5.43 8.98 7.86
CA LEU A 5 6.73 8.48 7.46
C LEU A 5 6.71 6.98 7.72
N SER A 6 5.83 6.27 7.05
CA SER A 6 6.06 4.86 6.83
C SER A 6 6.92 4.75 5.59
N THR A 7 8.16 4.36 5.76
CA THR A 7 9.08 3.94 4.70
C THR A 7 8.48 2.87 3.78
N THR A 8 7.29 2.36 4.10
CA THR A 8 6.51 1.40 3.32
C THR A 8 5.53 2.05 2.34
N LEU A 9 5.15 3.32 2.50
CA LEU A 9 4.29 4.00 1.53
C LEU A 9 5.09 4.52 0.32
N ALA A 10 6.33 4.92 0.52
CA ALA A 10 7.25 5.31 -0.55
C ALA A 10 7.68 4.13 -1.44
N LEU A 11 7.53 2.88 -0.97
CA LEU A 11 7.99 1.68 -1.69
C LEU A 11 6.91 1.01 -2.55
N LEU A 12 5.72 1.59 -2.68
CA LEU A 12 4.63 1.00 -3.48
C LEU A 12 4.25 1.82 -4.72
N LEU A 13 5.00 2.83 -5.07
CA LEU A 13 5.02 3.29 -6.45
C LEU A 13 5.98 2.39 -7.23
N VAL A 14 5.42 1.30 -7.71
CA VAL A 14 6.06 0.46 -8.72
C VAL A 14 6.40 1.36 -9.89
N LEU A 15 7.69 1.57 -10.09
CA LEU A 15 8.26 2.01 -11.35
C LEU A 15 7.70 1.11 -12.46
N THR A 16 6.66 1.55 -13.11
CA THR A 16 6.37 1.06 -14.44
C THR A 16 7.11 1.97 -15.41
N THR A 17 8.31 1.51 -15.71
CA THR A 17 9.03 1.66 -16.95
C THR A 17 9.10 3.03 -17.63
N VAL A 18 10.33 3.41 -17.87
CA VAL A 18 10.88 4.11 -19.02
C VAL A 18 11.48 5.50 -18.77
N CYS A 19 11.39 6.08 -17.61
CA CYS A 19 12.27 7.21 -17.32
C CYS A 19 13.03 6.97 -16.01
N SER A 20 13.92 5.96 -15.97
CA SER A 20 14.83 5.75 -14.84
C SER A 20 15.97 6.75 -14.91
N VAL A 21 15.77 7.93 -14.37
CA VAL A 21 16.88 8.82 -14.04
C VAL A 21 17.30 8.46 -12.62
N SER A 22 18.44 7.77 -12.46
CA SER A 22 19.09 7.65 -11.17
C SER A 22 19.63 9.05 -10.81
N LEU A 23 18.94 9.74 -9.92
CA LEU A 23 19.46 10.95 -9.26
C LEU A 23 20.64 10.54 -8.37
N SER A 24 21.82 10.34 -8.95
CA SER A 24 23.05 10.26 -8.20
C SER A 24 23.41 11.66 -7.71
N ALA A 25 24.04 11.76 -6.55
CA ALA A 25 24.51 13.01 -5.94
C ALA A 25 25.49 13.83 -6.83
N GLN A 26 25.74 13.38 -8.04
CA GLN A 26 26.62 13.99 -9.03
C GLN A 26 25.90 14.94 -10.01
N ALA A 27 24.57 14.97 -10.02
CA ALA A 27 23.81 15.81 -10.94
C ALA A 27 23.85 17.31 -10.60
N ALA A 28 24.48 17.71 -9.51
CA ALA A 28 24.56 19.11 -9.09
C ALA A 28 25.76 19.88 -9.68
N THR A 29 26.50 19.34 -10.61
CA THR A 29 27.76 19.94 -11.09
C THR A 29 27.80 20.40 -12.51
N ALA A 30 26.73 20.68 -13.19
CA ALA A 30 26.90 21.26 -14.53
C ALA A 30 25.74 22.19 -14.85
N THR A 31 26.06 23.38 -15.21
CA THR A 31 25.40 24.33 -16.13
C THR A 31 23.88 24.51 -16.03
N ASP A 32 23.16 23.74 -15.21
CA ASP A 32 21.72 23.82 -15.11
C ASP A 32 21.32 24.98 -14.21
N ARG A 33 20.62 25.93 -14.80
CA ARG A 33 20.09 27.09 -14.12
C ARG A 33 19.14 26.64 -13.01
N VAL A 34 19.53 26.87 -11.75
CA VAL A 34 18.64 26.68 -10.61
C VAL A 34 17.70 27.88 -10.53
N TYR A 35 16.41 27.63 -10.62
CA TYR A 35 15.38 28.65 -10.49
C TYR A 35 15.06 28.92 -9.03
N GLU A 36 14.81 30.17 -8.69
CA GLU A 36 14.23 30.51 -7.38
C GLU A 36 12.71 30.67 -7.57
N LEU A 37 11.95 29.88 -6.83
CA LEU A 37 10.49 29.92 -6.86
C LEU A 37 9.96 30.62 -5.62
N HIS A 38 8.84 31.34 -5.81
CA HIS A 38 8.14 32.03 -4.75
C HIS A 38 6.67 31.59 -4.71
N TYR A 39 6.03 31.79 -3.59
CA TYR A 39 4.58 31.60 -3.49
C TYR A 39 3.84 32.51 -4.46
N GLY A 40 2.92 31.94 -5.22
CA GLY A 40 2.16 32.63 -6.26
C GLY A 40 2.80 32.60 -7.64
N ASP A 41 4.00 32.06 -7.79
CA ASP A 41 4.68 31.99 -9.08
C ASP A 41 3.93 31.11 -10.09
N LYS A 42 4.02 31.55 -11.34
CA LYS A 42 3.64 30.79 -12.53
C LYS A 42 4.79 30.88 -13.53
N LEU A 43 5.53 29.80 -13.69
CA LEU A 43 6.70 29.72 -14.55
C LEU A 43 6.41 28.78 -15.72
N THR A 44 6.74 29.19 -16.93
CA THR A 44 6.74 28.32 -18.12
C THR A 44 8.17 27.86 -18.37
N VAL A 45 8.35 26.55 -18.51
CA VAL A 45 9.65 25.93 -18.77
C VAL A 45 9.50 24.94 -19.93
N THR A 46 10.38 25.08 -20.93
CA THR A 46 10.44 24.17 -22.07
C THR A 46 11.32 22.98 -21.69
N PHE A 47 10.74 21.76 -21.66
CA PHE A 47 11.47 20.53 -21.57
C PHE A 47 11.72 19.97 -22.97
N GLN A 48 12.95 19.55 -23.24
CA GLN A 48 13.38 19.04 -24.54
C GLN A 48 13.54 17.52 -24.52
N PRO A 49 13.44 16.84 -25.66
CA PRO A 49 13.79 15.42 -25.78
C PRO A 49 15.27 15.19 -25.45
N GLY A 50 15.57 14.06 -24.80
CA GLY A 50 16.94 13.71 -24.41
C GLY A 50 17.12 13.65 -22.91
N GLU A 51 18.15 12.93 -22.44
CA GLU A 51 18.35 12.69 -21.01
C GLU A 51 18.74 13.94 -20.22
N ASP A 52 19.53 14.83 -20.83
CA ASP A 52 20.10 16.00 -20.16
C ASP A 52 19.11 17.17 -20.00
N HIS A 53 17.95 17.13 -20.65
CA HIS A 53 16.98 18.24 -20.69
C HIS A 53 15.62 17.90 -20.03
N ARG A 54 15.58 16.79 -19.28
CA ARG A 54 14.36 16.27 -18.65
C ARG A 54 14.14 16.77 -17.22
N LEU A 55 15.12 17.47 -16.65
CA LEU A 55 15.08 17.95 -15.26
C LEU A 55 15.26 19.48 -15.23
N MET A 56 14.43 20.10 -14.39
CA MET A 56 14.60 21.48 -13.98
C MET A 56 14.77 21.49 -12.45
N PHE A 57 15.79 22.17 -11.98
CA PHE A 57 16.05 22.37 -10.56
C PHE A 57 15.61 23.76 -10.10
N ALA A 58 15.04 23.80 -8.90
CA ALA A 58 14.64 25.03 -8.26
C ALA A 58 14.89 25.01 -6.76
N THR A 59 14.93 26.19 -6.16
CA THR A 59 14.85 26.37 -4.72
C THR A 59 13.62 27.20 -4.38
N MET A 60 13.11 27.02 -3.17
CA MET A 60 12.07 27.87 -2.60
C MET A 60 12.31 28.05 -1.10
N THR A 61 12.35 29.30 -0.64
CA THR A 61 12.32 29.62 0.76
C THR A 61 10.89 29.89 1.20
N ALA A 62 10.39 29.11 2.16
CA ALA A 62 9.03 29.25 2.63
C ALA A 62 8.82 30.56 3.40
N THR A 63 7.87 31.38 2.99
CA THR A 63 7.51 32.63 3.65
C THR A 63 6.61 32.42 4.87
N GLU A 64 5.92 31.31 4.92
CA GLU A 64 5.03 30.89 6.02
C GLU A 64 5.18 29.41 6.31
N THR A 65 4.83 28.99 7.52
CA THR A 65 4.77 27.58 7.90
C THR A 65 3.39 27.01 7.52
N LYS A 66 3.29 26.37 6.34
CA LYS A 66 2.04 25.81 5.83
C LYS A 66 2.29 24.69 4.81
N PHE A 67 1.21 24.14 4.26
CA PHE A 67 1.29 23.28 3.08
C PHE A 67 1.29 24.12 1.81
N TYR A 68 2.28 23.88 0.96
CA TYR A 68 2.39 24.43 -0.38
C TYR A 68 2.05 23.35 -1.40
N GLU A 69 1.45 23.73 -2.53
CA GLU A 69 1.23 22.86 -3.66
C GLU A 69 2.09 23.30 -4.83
N PHE A 70 2.89 22.39 -5.33
CA PHE A 70 3.65 22.52 -6.57
C PHE A 70 2.91 21.73 -7.65
N ARG A 71 2.57 22.40 -8.73
CA ARG A 71 1.83 21.81 -9.85
C ARG A 71 2.58 22.09 -11.13
N MET A 72 2.82 21.05 -11.92
CA MET A 72 3.35 21.16 -13.27
C MET A 72 2.31 20.60 -14.24
N THR A 73 1.86 21.41 -15.20
CA THR A 73 0.88 21.02 -16.20
C THR A 73 1.52 20.92 -17.58
N ASN A 74 0.85 20.20 -18.49
CA ASN A 74 1.33 19.91 -19.84
C ASN A 74 2.66 19.12 -19.86
N CYS A 75 2.91 18.31 -18.83
CA CYS A 75 4.08 17.45 -18.77
C CYS A 75 3.80 16.05 -19.36
N VAL A 76 4.85 15.37 -19.79
CA VAL A 76 4.81 13.99 -20.27
C VAL A 76 5.61 13.14 -19.28
N ASP A 77 4.99 12.12 -18.71
CA ASP A 77 5.59 11.29 -17.63
C ASP A 77 6.26 12.18 -16.57
N GLY A 78 5.48 13.16 -16.08
CA GLY A 78 5.98 14.23 -15.23
C GLY A 78 6.09 13.84 -13.76
N GLY A 79 7.16 14.29 -13.09
CA GLY A 79 7.38 14.13 -11.66
C GLY A 79 7.81 15.42 -10.97
N ILE A 80 7.54 15.52 -9.67
CA ILE A 80 8.02 16.61 -8.81
C ILE A 80 8.66 16.01 -7.58
N LEU A 81 9.88 16.43 -7.29
CA LEU A 81 10.66 16.04 -6.14
C LEU A 81 10.89 17.25 -5.25
N ILE A 82 10.84 17.07 -3.93
CA ILE A 82 11.20 18.08 -2.95
C ILE A 82 12.05 17.48 -1.83
N ALA A 83 13.08 18.19 -1.44
CA ALA A 83 13.97 17.83 -0.34
C ALA A 83 14.29 19.04 0.54
N ASP A 84 14.66 18.79 1.77
CA ASP A 84 15.16 19.81 2.71
C ASP A 84 16.68 19.99 2.67
N ASN A 85 17.33 19.35 1.71
CA ASN A 85 18.78 19.44 1.48
C ASN A 85 19.10 19.26 -0.02
N PRO A 86 20.23 19.79 -0.50
CA PRO A 86 20.58 19.74 -1.93
C PRO A 86 20.93 18.34 -2.44
N GLY A 87 21.10 17.36 -1.56
CA GLY A 87 21.35 15.96 -1.91
C GLY A 87 20.09 15.12 -2.07
N TYR A 88 18.91 15.71 -1.96
CA TYR A 88 17.60 15.05 -2.12
C TYR A 88 17.41 13.79 -1.26
N LYS A 89 18.08 13.69 -0.09
CA LYS A 89 18.05 12.49 0.75
C LYS A 89 16.71 12.20 1.43
N ASN A 90 15.85 13.18 1.56
CA ASN A 90 14.51 13.05 2.16
C ASN A 90 13.44 13.54 1.18
N SER A 91 13.52 13.08 -0.05
CA SER A 91 12.64 13.51 -1.13
C SER A 91 11.26 12.88 -1.05
N TYR A 92 10.27 13.65 -1.44
CA TYR A 92 8.91 13.18 -1.74
C TYR A 92 8.76 13.22 -3.25
N GLU A 93 8.43 12.09 -3.84
CA GLU A 93 8.22 11.95 -5.27
C GLU A 93 6.74 11.67 -5.52
N GLN A 94 6.17 12.34 -6.51
CA GLN A 94 4.87 11.96 -7.04
C GLN A 94 4.93 11.97 -8.56
N ASP A 95 4.83 10.77 -9.12
CA ASP A 95 4.70 10.54 -10.54
C ASP A 95 3.22 10.39 -10.91
N LYS A 96 2.80 10.97 -12.03
CA LYS A 96 1.45 10.81 -12.58
C LYS A 96 1.48 10.67 -14.09
N GLU A 97 0.65 9.73 -14.54
CA GLU A 97 0.33 9.54 -15.95
C GLU A 97 -0.11 10.86 -16.61
N SER A 98 0.49 11.15 -17.73
CA SER A 98 0.29 12.22 -18.72
C SER A 98 -0.49 13.49 -18.31
N GLY A 99 0.18 14.62 -18.41
CA GLY A 99 -0.39 15.97 -18.45
C GLY A 99 -0.26 16.79 -17.18
N THR A 100 -0.24 16.24 -15.96
CA THR A 100 -0.15 17.03 -14.74
C THR A 100 0.51 16.27 -13.60
N ALA A 101 1.60 16.80 -13.05
CA ALA A 101 2.19 16.38 -11.78
C ALA A 101 1.79 17.34 -10.65
N VAL A 102 1.50 16.83 -9.47
CA VAL A 102 1.10 17.63 -8.29
C VAL A 102 1.76 17.09 -7.04
N LEU A 103 2.44 17.94 -6.30
CA LEU A 103 3.05 17.63 -5.02
C LEU A 103 2.61 18.64 -3.95
N GLY A 104 2.04 18.15 -2.85
CA GLY A 104 1.79 18.95 -1.65
C GLY A 104 2.90 18.71 -0.63
N ALA A 105 3.51 19.77 -0.12
CA ALA A 105 4.57 19.69 0.88
C ALA A 105 4.34 20.65 2.05
N TYR A 106 4.54 20.15 3.27
CA TYR A 106 4.60 20.99 4.46
C TYR A 106 5.98 21.63 4.56
N MET A 107 6.02 22.94 4.51
CA MET A 107 7.25 23.72 4.58
C MET A 107 7.24 24.65 5.80
N GLU A 108 8.39 24.84 6.41
CA GLU A 108 8.58 25.68 7.59
C GLU A 108 9.10 27.04 7.18
N LYS A 109 8.54 28.11 7.75
CA LYS A 109 8.94 29.51 7.48
C LYS A 109 10.45 29.70 7.63
N GLY A 110 11.04 30.35 6.64
CA GLY A 110 12.48 30.69 6.60
C GLY A 110 13.39 29.53 6.19
N LYS A 111 12.83 28.31 5.98
CA LYS A 111 13.61 27.16 5.53
C LYS A 111 13.60 27.09 4.01
N THR A 112 14.76 26.88 3.41
CA THR A 112 14.90 26.66 1.97
C THR A 112 14.74 25.18 1.63
N TYR A 113 13.99 24.90 0.59
CA TYR A 113 13.74 23.59 0.03
C TYR A 113 14.25 23.51 -1.39
N TYR A 114 14.67 22.33 -1.79
CA TYR A 114 15.22 22.03 -3.10
C TYR A 114 14.20 21.22 -3.88
N LEU A 115 13.91 21.62 -5.10
CA LEU A 115 12.90 21.04 -5.96
C LEU A 115 13.52 20.57 -7.27
N ALA A 116 13.03 19.44 -7.76
CA ALA A 116 13.30 18.99 -9.11
C ALA A 116 11.95 18.70 -9.80
N PHE A 117 11.79 19.21 -11.00
CA PHE A 117 10.66 18.97 -11.87
C PHE A 117 11.16 18.16 -13.07
N MET A 118 10.44 17.11 -13.40
CA MET A 118 10.81 16.18 -14.46
C MET A 118 9.69 16.11 -15.50
N SER A 119 10.06 16.11 -16.78
CA SER A 119 9.18 15.75 -17.87
C SER A 119 9.97 15.02 -18.96
N CYS A 120 9.39 13.98 -19.56
CA CYS A 120 10.04 13.13 -20.56
C CYS A 120 9.37 13.27 -21.94
N PRO A 121 9.39 14.47 -22.57
CA PRO A 121 8.72 14.68 -23.82
C PRO A 121 9.48 14.05 -25.00
N VAL A 122 8.75 13.74 -26.09
CA VAL A 122 9.32 13.29 -27.37
C VAL A 122 9.62 14.44 -28.33
N LYS A 123 9.17 15.64 -27.99
CA LYS A 123 9.41 16.93 -28.68
C LYS A 123 9.43 18.04 -27.64
N ASP A 124 9.97 19.20 -28.00
CA ASP A 124 9.95 20.39 -27.13
C ASP A 124 8.53 20.61 -26.58
N THR A 125 8.43 20.68 -25.26
CA THR A 125 7.15 20.78 -24.57
C THR A 125 7.23 21.83 -23.47
N ASP A 126 6.36 22.83 -23.56
CA ASP A 126 6.23 23.87 -22.57
C ASP A 126 5.36 23.39 -21.41
N CYS A 127 5.96 23.23 -20.25
CA CYS A 127 5.27 22.91 -19.01
C CYS A 127 5.06 24.19 -18.19
N VAL A 128 3.91 24.28 -17.52
CA VAL A 128 3.63 25.39 -16.60
C VAL A 128 3.73 24.92 -15.18
N ILE A 129 4.64 25.52 -14.41
CA ILE A 129 4.86 25.27 -12.99
C ILE A 129 4.18 26.38 -12.19
N THR A 130 3.38 26.02 -11.19
CA THR A 130 2.72 26.95 -10.28
C THR A 130 2.99 26.55 -8.82
N VAL A 131 3.08 27.56 -7.95
CA VAL A 131 3.21 27.41 -6.49
C VAL A 131 2.02 28.08 -5.81
N THR A 132 1.18 27.29 -5.17
CA THR A 132 -0.07 27.78 -4.54
C THR A 132 -0.26 27.19 -3.14
N ASP A 133 -1.34 27.56 -2.46
CA ASP A 133 -1.79 26.88 -1.26
C ASP A 133 -2.25 25.45 -1.59
N HIS A 134 -1.86 24.52 -0.75
CA HIS A 134 -2.28 23.14 -0.90
C HIS A 134 -3.62 22.87 -0.20
N THR A 135 -4.62 22.51 -0.98
CA THR A 135 -5.90 22.01 -0.49
C THR A 135 -5.90 20.48 -0.45
N HIS A 136 -6.14 19.90 0.73
CA HIS A 136 -6.12 18.45 0.89
C HIS A 136 -7.32 17.78 0.20
N SER A 137 -7.05 16.90 -0.75
CA SER A 137 -8.01 15.96 -1.31
C SER A 137 -7.75 14.56 -0.76
N TYR A 138 -8.67 14.04 0.07
CA TYR A 138 -8.46 12.80 0.79
C TYR A 138 -9.00 11.58 0.05
N LYS A 139 -8.22 10.50 0.07
CA LYS A 139 -8.59 9.18 -0.46
C LYS A 139 -8.32 8.11 0.61
N TYR A 140 -9.16 7.08 0.62
CA TYR A 140 -8.92 5.88 1.40
C TYR A 140 -7.95 4.94 0.66
N TYR A 141 -6.91 4.53 1.35
CA TYR A 141 -5.89 3.60 0.88
C TYR A 141 -6.00 2.29 1.65
N LEU A 142 -5.93 1.18 0.94
CA LEU A 142 -5.96 -0.16 1.50
C LEU A 142 -4.90 -1.04 0.83
N LYS A 143 -3.89 -1.43 1.60
CA LYS A 143 -3.03 -2.57 1.29
C LYS A 143 -3.53 -3.77 2.07
N LYS A 144 -4.08 -4.76 1.39
CA LYS A 144 -4.64 -5.96 2.04
C LYS A 144 -3.55 -6.74 2.78
N ALA A 145 -3.86 -7.20 3.99
CA ALA A 145 -3.02 -8.18 4.68
C ALA A 145 -3.17 -9.56 4.03
N THR A 146 -2.11 -10.36 4.06
CA THR A 146 -2.09 -11.73 3.54
C THR A 146 -1.83 -12.73 4.66
N THR A 147 -1.63 -14.00 4.34
CA THR A 147 -1.15 -15.01 5.29
C THR A 147 0.34 -14.89 5.61
N LYS A 148 1.09 -14.05 4.85
CA LYS A 148 2.55 -13.90 4.96
C LYS A 148 2.99 -12.49 5.34
N ALA A 149 2.20 -11.48 4.99
CA ALA A 149 2.55 -10.06 5.15
C ALA A 149 1.41 -9.24 5.74
N ASN A 150 1.78 -8.25 6.54
CA ASN A 150 0.85 -7.25 7.03
C ASN A 150 0.36 -6.36 5.88
N GLY A 151 -0.84 -5.81 6.05
CA GLY A 151 -1.38 -4.73 5.27
C GLY A 151 -1.54 -3.48 6.11
N TYR A 152 -2.16 -2.47 5.53
CA TYR A 152 -2.54 -1.25 6.24
C TYR A 152 -3.75 -0.60 5.56
N GLU A 153 -4.42 0.25 6.31
CA GLU A 153 -5.45 1.15 5.80
C GLU A 153 -5.25 2.55 6.38
N ALA A 154 -5.50 3.56 5.56
CA ALA A 154 -5.37 4.96 5.93
C ALA A 154 -6.29 5.82 5.07
N THR A 155 -6.68 6.99 5.57
CA THR A 155 -7.26 8.06 4.76
C THR A 155 -6.27 9.21 4.73
N GLY A 156 -5.68 9.45 3.58
CA GLY A 156 -4.63 10.44 3.39
C GLY A 156 -4.86 11.30 2.14
N CYS A 157 -4.21 12.44 2.12
CA CYS A 157 -4.22 13.31 0.95
C CYS A 157 -3.47 12.66 -0.22
N ILE A 158 -4.06 12.73 -1.42
CA ILE A 158 -3.48 12.12 -2.62
C ILE A 158 -2.20 12.83 -3.09
N ALA A 159 -2.02 14.11 -2.76
CA ALA A 159 -0.90 14.92 -3.22
C ALA A 159 0.25 15.03 -2.22
N CYS A 160 0.00 14.95 -0.91
CA CYS A 160 1.03 15.13 0.12
C CYS A 160 1.10 13.97 1.11
N GLY A 161 0.23 12.96 1.00
CA GLY A 161 0.19 11.82 1.92
C GLY A 161 -0.24 12.17 3.36
N TYR A 162 -0.62 13.43 3.65
CA TYR A 162 -1.02 13.83 5.00
C TYR A 162 -2.32 13.14 5.41
N LEU A 163 -2.33 12.56 6.61
CA LEU A 163 -3.52 11.88 7.13
C LEU A 163 -4.65 12.87 7.40
N LYS A 164 -5.86 12.49 7.02
CA LYS A 164 -7.07 13.25 7.35
C LYS A 164 -7.18 13.43 8.86
N ALA A 165 -7.49 14.65 9.31
CA ALA A 165 -7.67 14.96 10.73
C ALA A 165 -8.67 13.99 11.38
N GLY A 166 -8.36 13.53 12.59
CA GLY A 166 -9.17 12.54 13.30
C GLY A 166 -9.03 11.09 12.81
N THR A 167 -8.21 10.83 11.77
CA THR A 167 -7.89 9.48 11.31
C THR A 167 -6.46 9.09 11.65
N LYS A 168 -6.18 7.78 11.58
CA LYS A 168 -4.83 7.23 11.76
C LYS A 168 -4.60 6.10 10.77
N GLU A 169 -3.35 5.85 10.45
CA GLU A 169 -2.98 4.60 9.78
C GLU A 169 -3.24 3.42 10.71
N THR A 170 -3.91 2.41 10.20
CA THR A 170 -4.21 1.18 10.92
C THR A 170 -3.47 0.01 10.26
N VAL A 171 -2.61 -0.64 11.03
CA VAL A 171 -1.92 -1.87 10.57
C VAL A 171 -2.91 -3.03 10.59
N LEU A 172 -3.00 -3.72 9.48
CA LEU A 172 -3.72 -4.98 9.32
C LEU A 172 -2.71 -6.13 9.47
N TYR A 173 -2.71 -6.80 10.60
CA TYR A 173 -1.75 -7.87 10.84
C TYR A 173 -2.07 -9.11 10.01
N ALA A 174 -1.02 -9.77 9.49
CA ALA A 174 -1.13 -10.97 8.66
C ALA A 174 -2.01 -12.03 9.30
N ALA A 175 -2.85 -12.71 8.51
CA ALA A 175 -3.63 -13.85 8.98
C ALA A 175 -2.69 -15.03 9.26
N LYS A 176 -2.57 -15.45 10.53
CA LYS A 176 -1.52 -16.37 10.96
C LYS A 176 -2.03 -17.75 11.34
N SER A 177 -3.20 -17.86 11.93
CA SER A 177 -3.70 -19.14 12.41
C SER A 177 -5.19 -19.34 12.09
N MET A 178 -5.54 -20.59 11.83
CA MET A 178 -6.90 -21.07 11.65
C MET A 178 -7.12 -22.24 12.59
N THR A 179 -8.16 -22.19 13.42
CA THR A 179 -8.55 -23.27 14.30
C THR A 179 -9.97 -23.74 14.00
N LEU A 180 -10.21 -25.01 14.18
CA LEU A 180 -11.53 -25.64 14.08
C LEU A 180 -12.02 -25.97 15.51
N SER A 181 -13.33 -25.88 15.75
CA SER A 181 -13.93 -26.27 17.05
C SER A 181 -13.68 -27.74 17.42
N ALA A 182 -13.53 -28.60 16.38
CA ALA A 182 -13.09 -29.97 16.54
C ALA A 182 -12.37 -30.44 15.27
N THR A 183 -11.32 -31.24 15.46
CA THR A 183 -10.52 -31.85 14.36
C THR A 183 -10.83 -33.35 14.21
N SER A 184 -11.64 -33.91 15.08
CA SER A 184 -12.07 -35.32 15.03
C SER A 184 -13.51 -35.46 15.49
N TYR A 185 -14.28 -36.31 14.81
CA TYR A 185 -15.65 -36.69 15.15
C TYR A 185 -15.78 -38.21 15.06
N THR A 186 -16.70 -38.78 15.84
CA THR A 186 -17.16 -40.13 15.62
C THR A 186 -18.33 -40.14 14.67
N TYR A 187 -18.39 -41.11 13.78
CA TYR A 187 -19.50 -41.30 12.84
C TYR A 187 -20.83 -41.50 13.58
N ASP A 188 -21.82 -40.68 13.23
CA ASP A 188 -23.19 -40.70 13.75
C ASP A 188 -24.24 -40.48 12.65
N GLY A 189 -23.84 -40.59 11.38
CA GLY A 189 -24.72 -40.39 10.26
C GLY A 189 -25.14 -38.91 9.98
N LYS A 190 -24.60 -37.95 10.75
CA LYS A 190 -24.91 -36.50 10.59
C LYS A 190 -23.77 -35.75 9.95
N VAL A 191 -24.09 -34.71 9.17
CA VAL A 191 -23.13 -33.82 8.53
C VAL A 191 -22.33 -33.07 9.58
N LYS A 192 -20.98 -33.13 9.52
CA LYS A 192 -20.08 -32.38 10.41
C LYS A 192 -19.70 -31.03 9.80
N LYS A 193 -19.81 -29.98 10.58
CA LYS A 193 -19.50 -28.60 10.21
C LYS A 193 -18.82 -27.88 11.38
N PRO A 194 -17.52 -28.14 11.64
CA PRO A 194 -16.81 -27.45 12.71
C PRO A 194 -16.81 -25.93 12.49
N THR A 195 -16.94 -25.16 13.57
CA THR A 195 -16.78 -23.71 13.51
C THR A 195 -15.31 -23.36 13.31
N VAL A 196 -15.07 -22.24 12.60
CA VAL A 196 -13.74 -21.75 12.24
C VAL A 196 -13.46 -20.48 13.02
N THR A 197 -12.26 -20.40 13.61
CA THR A 197 -11.71 -19.18 14.17
C THR A 197 -10.40 -18.86 13.46
N VAL A 198 -10.29 -17.64 12.91
CA VAL A 198 -9.06 -17.15 12.30
C VAL A 198 -8.48 -16.06 13.19
N LYS A 199 -7.17 -16.10 13.44
CA LYS A 199 -6.44 -15.09 14.20
C LYS A 199 -5.30 -14.53 13.38
N ASP A 200 -5.00 -13.25 13.59
CA ASP A 200 -3.86 -12.58 13.03
C ASP A 200 -2.54 -12.93 13.75
N SER A 201 -1.44 -12.35 13.30
CA SER A 201 -0.10 -12.58 13.86
C SER A 201 0.09 -12.01 15.28
N LYS A 202 -0.84 -11.19 15.76
CA LYS A 202 -0.90 -10.70 17.14
C LYS A 202 -1.88 -11.50 18.02
N GLY A 203 -2.46 -12.58 17.47
CA GLY A 203 -3.41 -13.42 18.18
C GLY A 203 -4.85 -12.87 18.24
N LYS A 204 -5.13 -11.70 17.65
CA LYS A 204 -6.45 -11.11 17.60
C LYS A 204 -7.32 -11.84 16.58
N LYS A 205 -8.59 -12.08 16.91
CA LYS A 205 -9.57 -12.71 16.03
C LYS A 205 -9.87 -11.78 14.83
N ILE A 206 -9.76 -12.31 13.62
CA ILE A 206 -10.17 -11.66 12.40
C ILE A 206 -11.70 -11.78 12.26
N SER A 207 -12.38 -10.66 11.99
CA SER A 207 -13.83 -10.66 11.81
C SER A 207 -14.25 -11.56 10.64
N ALA A 208 -15.35 -12.30 10.82
CA ALA A 208 -15.92 -13.18 9.80
C ALA A 208 -16.34 -12.45 8.51
N SER A 209 -16.55 -11.14 8.55
CA SER A 209 -16.79 -10.31 7.36
C SER A 209 -15.60 -10.31 6.37
N ASN A 210 -14.40 -10.67 6.82
CA ASN A 210 -13.17 -10.65 6.02
C ASN A 210 -12.82 -11.99 5.36
N TYR A 211 -13.70 -13.00 5.47
CA TYR A 211 -13.46 -14.28 4.80
C TYR A 211 -14.75 -15.06 4.59
N ASP A 212 -14.72 -15.97 3.62
CA ASP A 212 -15.74 -16.98 3.39
C ASP A 212 -15.19 -18.36 3.80
N ILE A 213 -16.08 -19.23 4.27
CA ILE A 213 -15.74 -20.59 4.70
C ILE A 213 -16.44 -21.56 3.76
N SER A 214 -15.67 -22.50 3.21
CA SER A 214 -16.18 -23.62 2.45
C SER A 214 -15.69 -24.96 3.03
N TYR A 215 -16.46 -25.99 2.79
CA TYR A 215 -16.20 -27.33 3.28
C TYR A 215 -16.26 -28.29 2.09
N SER A 216 -15.35 -29.29 2.06
CA SER A 216 -15.45 -30.39 1.09
C SER A 216 -16.76 -31.16 1.24
N GLY A 217 -17.21 -31.81 0.16
CA GLY A 217 -18.40 -32.67 0.16
C GLY A 217 -18.24 -33.92 1.04
N GLY A 218 -19.34 -34.69 1.21
CA GLY A 218 -19.29 -36.01 1.83
C GLY A 218 -19.17 -36.08 3.35
N ARG A 219 -19.18 -34.95 4.07
CA ARG A 219 -18.95 -34.80 5.53
C ARG A 219 -19.94 -35.53 6.43
N LYS A 220 -20.72 -36.43 5.88
CA LYS A 220 -21.62 -37.35 6.60
C LYS A 220 -20.95 -38.70 6.87
N ASN A 221 -19.98 -39.11 6.03
CA ASN A 221 -19.35 -40.40 6.05
C ASN A 221 -18.02 -40.39 6.78
N VAL A 222 -17.51 -41.57 7.11
CA VAL A 222 -16.13 -41.77 7.62
C VAL A 222 -15.15 -41.27 6.56
N GLY A 223 -14.14 -40.50 6.97
CA GLY A 223 -13.12 -39.95 6.09
C GLY A 223 -12.50 -38.68 6.60
N GLN A 224 -11.58 -38.10 5.82
CA GLN A 224 -10.93 -36.84 6.07
C GLN A 224 -11.54 -35.74 5.18
N TYR A 225 -11.80 -34.58 5.76
CA TYR A 225 -12.48 -33.48 5.11
C TYR A 225 -11.73 -32.18 5.28
N THR A 226 -11.73 -31.35 4.23
CA THR A 226 -11.04 -30.06 4.21
C THR A 226 -12.02 -28.92 4.47
N VAL A 227 -11.60 -28.00 5.34
CA VAL A 227 -12.21 -26.70 5.53
C VAL A 227 -11.30 -25.66 4.90
N THR A 228 -11.84 -24.83 4.02
CA THR A 228 -11.11 -23.74 3.36
C THR A 228 -11.68 -22.39 3.78
N VAL A 229 -10.81 -21.49 4.20
CA VAL A 229 -11.08 -20.07 4.40
C VAL A 229 -10.51 -19.32 3.21
N LYS A 230 -11.33 -18.57 2.49
CA LYS A 230 -10.92 -17.65 1.43
C LYS A 230 -11.08 -16.22 1.93
N PHE A 231 -9.99 -15.49 2.02
CA PHE A 231 -10.01 -14.11 2.50
C PHE A 231 -10.59 -13.14 1.47
N LYS A 232 -11.20 -12.05 1.98
CA LYS A 232 -11.80 -10.96 1.22
C LYS A 232 -11.68 -9.64 1.96
N ASN A 233 -12.16 -8.54 1.36
CA ASN A 233 -12.14 -7.18 1.92
C ASN A 233 -10.71 -6.73 2.29
N ARG A 234 -10.42 -6.59 3.57
CA ARG A 234 -9.11 -6.15 4.12
C ARG A 234 -8.00 -7.20 4.04
N TYR A 235 -8.36 -8.44 3.70
CA TYR A 235 -7.45 -9.58 3.63
C TYR A 235 -7.48 -10.25 2.28
N SER A 236 -6.41 -10.97 1.94
CA SER A 236 -6.32 -11.75 0.71
C SER A 236 -5.60 -13.09 0.93
N GLY A 237 -5.80 -14.02 -0.01
CA GLY A 237 -5.27 -15.38 0.08
C GLY A 237 -6.25 -16.37 0.69
N SER A 238 -5.75 -17.51 1.13
CA SER A 238 -6.57 -18.59 1.72
C SER A 238 -5.81 -19.39 2.77
N MET A 239 -6.56 -20.06 3.65
CA MET A 239 -6.06 -21.05 4.59
C MET A 239 -6.88 -22.31 4.53
N ARG A 240 -6.27 -23.46 4.81
CA ARG A 240 -6.94 -24.77 4.82
C ARG A 240 -6.60 -25.51 6.09
N LYS A 241 -7.57 -26.29 6.59
CA LYS A 241 -7.39 -27.22 7.70
C LYS A 241 -8.29 -28.42 7.51
N THR A 242 -7.86 -29.58 8.00
CA THR A 242 -8.63 -30.82 7.88
C THR A 242 -9.23 -31.24 9.22
N PHE A 243 -10.31 -31.99 9.15
CA PHE A 243 -10.85 -32.76 10.26
C PHE A 243 -11.22 -34.18 9.78
N THR A 244 -11.33 -35.12 10.71
CA THR A 244 -11.58 -36.53 10.41
C THR A 244 -12.88 -36.98 11.05
N ILE A 245 -13.68 -37.76 10.34
CA ILE A 245 -14.80 -38.56 10.92
C ILE A 245 -14.31 -40.00 11.01
N LYS A 246 -14.17 -40.47 12.24
CA LYS A 246 -13.72 -41.84 12.55
C LYS A 246 -14.90 -42.83 12.60
N PRO A 247 -14.70 -44.11 12.30
CA PRO A 247 -15.74 -45.12 12.51
C PRO A 247 -16.25 -45.12 13.96
N LYS A 248 -17.52 -45.47 14.14
CA LYS A 248 -18.04 -45.80 15.46
C LYS A 248 -17.48 -47.18 15.85
N GLY A 249 -16.77 -47.24 16.97
CA GLY A 249 -16.28 -48.50 17.48
C GLY A 249 -17.43 -49.50 17.75
N THR A 250 -17.33 -50.69 17.19
CA THR A 250 -18.20 -51.81 17.55
C THR A 250 -17.50 -52.63 18.63
N SER A 251 -18.06 -52.68 19.84
CA SER A 251 -17.63 -53.66 20.83
C SER A 251 -18.18 -55.02 20.43
N VAL A 252 -17.31 -55.90 19.97
CA VAL A 252 -17.68 -57.32 19.80
C VAL A 252 -17.78 -57.94 21.22
N SER A 253 -19.00 -58.17 21.68
CA SER A 253 -19.20 -58.97 22.87
C SER A 253 -18.67 -60.40 22.61
N LYS A 254 -17.85 -60.94 23.54
CA LYS A 254 -17.28 -62.30 23.44
C LYS A 254 -18.40 -63.28 23.12
N VAL A 255 -18.34 -63.91 21.97
CA VAL A 255 -19.16 -65.08 21.67
C VAL A 255 -18.71 -66.16 22.61
N LYS A 256 -19.53 -66.56 23.57
CA LYS A 256 -19.29 -67.76 24.38
C LYS A 256 -19.42 -68.97 23.45
N ALA A 257 -18.31 -69.70 23.27
CA ALA A 257 -18.36 -70.99 22.60
C ALA A 257 -19.23 -71.92 23.45
N ALA A 258 -20.29 -72.43 22.81
CA ALA A 258 -21.07 -73.49 23.43
C ALA A 258 -20.15 -74.71 23.56
N LYS A 259 -19.93 -75.19 24.80
CA LYS A 259 -19.31 -76.50 25.01
C LYS A 259 -20.30 -77.55 24.54
N LYS A 260 -19.84 -78.44 23.64
CA LYS A 260 -20.48 -79.72 23.36
C LYS A 260 -20.33 -80.68 24.53
#